data_e5d155d0080f487b9832147e91468285
#
_entry.id   e5d155d0080f487b9832147e91468285
#
_cell.length_a   1.000
_cell.length_b   1.000
_cell.length_c   1.000
_cell.angle_alpha   90.00
_cell.angle_beta   90.00
_cell.angle_gamma   90.00
#
_symmetry.space_group_name_H-M   'P 1'
#
loop_
_entity.id
_entity.type
_entity.pdbx_description
1 polymer ?
#
loop_
_entity_poly.entity_id
_entity_poly.type
_entity_poly.pdbx_seq_one_letter_code
_entity_poly.pdbx_strand_id
1 'polypeptide(L)'
;MKGPSRLVGAAVAAALLLGACSSEDVDPDAVRSEVEDVTDASPPSFMRYVALGDSFTSAPLVPTTDLAGGCFRSDGNYPSLVAERLDIDTFVDVSCSGAQTADLTAPQQTVQDSTVPPQLDAVGPRTDLVTLGIGGNDFDLFHTLVSTCSEVRGEDPAGSPCADTLEDRGVDLVATTDRISNRVAAAVRQVQERAPSAEVLLVGYLRIAPSDGRCPQLSFARGDYAFGQRVSQALNDALARAARRTGVEFVDMYAASEGHDVCSDEAWVNGRTTVQGEALAFHPFAEGMEAVADEVVEALSE
;
A
#
# COMPACT_ATOMS: atom_id res chain seq x y z
N MET A 1 -38.77 -20.47 -62.78
CA MET A 1 -38.85 -19.41 -63.79
C MET A 1 -37.57 -18.61 -63.67
N LYS A 2 -36.63 -18.94 -64.52
CA LYS A 2 -36.04 -18.12 -65.60
C LYS A 2 -35.58 -16.74 -65.11
N GLY A 3 -34.37 -16.50 -64.91
CA GLY A 3 -33.15 -16.23 -65.59
C GLY A 3 -33.01 -14.75 -65.98
N PRO A 4 -31.92 -14.26 -66.59
CA PRO A 4 -30.48 -14.52 -66.40
C PRO A 4 -29.63 -13.22 -66.34
N SER A 5 -28.32 -13.44 -66.03
CA SER A 5 -27.12 -12.79 -66.60
C SER A 5 -27.06 -11.28 -66.91
N ARG A 6 -26.00 -10.63 -66.50
CA ARG A 6 -24.99 -10.04 -67.40
C ARG A 6 -23.67 -9.73 -66.70
N LEU A 7 -22.60 -10.37 -67.15
CA LEU A 7 -21.22 -10.02 -67.05
C LEU A 7 -20.95 -8.70 -67.81
N VAL A 8 -20.18 -7.79 -67.22
CA VAL A 8 -19.39 -6.79 -67.96
C VAL A 8 -17.99 -6.82 -67.40
N GLY A 9 -17.07 -7.30 -68.19
CA GLY A 9 -15.64 -7.19 -67.90
C GLY A 9 -15.12 -5.82 -68.27
N ALA A 10 -14.19 -5.33 -67.48
CA ALA A 10 -13.29 -4.23 -67.86
C ALA A 10 -11.86 -4.64 -67.54
N ALA A 11 -11.10 -4.87 -68.56
CA ALA A 11 -9.66 -5.00 -68.54
C ALA A 11 -9.04 -3.65 -68.33
N VAL A 12 -8.13 -3.55 -67.32
CA VAL A 12 -7.23 -2.40 -67.19
C VAL A 12 -5.80 -2.90 -67.20
N ALA A 13 -5.05 -2.28 -68.07
CA ALA A 13 -3.67 -2.58 -68.43
C ALA A 13 -2.69 -2.41 -67.27
N ALA A 14 -1.73 -3.34 -67.18
CA ALA A 14 -0.52 -3.23 -66.34
C ALA A 14 0.42 -2.17 -66.94
N ALA A 15 0.67 -1.12 -66.18
CA ALA A 15 1.81 -0.22 -66.39
C ALA A 15 2.89 -0.56 -65.39
N LEU A 16 3.98 -1.18 -65.84
CA LEU A 16 5.23 -1.38 -65.12
C LEU A 16 5.95 -0.02 -65.02
N LEU A 17 5.98 0.55 -63.84
CA LEU A 17 6.92 1.63 -63.54
C LEU A 17 8.07 1.02 -62.75
N LEU A 18 9.22 0.93 -63.37
CA LEU A 18 10.54 0.72 -62.79
C LEU A 18 10.91 1.99 -62.01
N GLY A 19 10.68 1.98 -60.68
CA GLY A 19 11.20 2.98 -59.78
C GLY A 19 12.59 2.56 -59.29
N ALA A 20 13.60 3.37 -59.56
CA ALA A 20 14.96 3.19 -59.11
C ALA A 20 15.01 3.21 -57.58
N CYS A 21 15.60 2.18 -56.95
CA CYS A 21 16.06 2.22 -55.56
C CYS A 21 17.26 3.23 -55.47
N SER A 22 16.98 4.41 -54.93
CA SER A 22 18.02 5.20 -54.32
C SER A 22 18.18 4.68 -52.91
N SER A 23 19.33 4.08 -52.58
CA SER A 23 19.77 3.80 -51.23
C SER A 23 20.11 5.18 -50.62
N GLU A 24 19.21 5.70 -49.78
CA GLU A 24 19.58 6.73 -48.82
C GLU A 24 20.43 6.05 -47.75
N ASP A 25 21.68 6.43 -47.69
CA ASP A 25 22.58 6.09 -46.60
C ASP A 25 22.00 6.71 -45.31
N VAL A 26 21.37 5.87 -44.49
CA VAL A 26 20.92 6.24 -43.12
C VAL A 26 22.18 6.31 -42.28
N ASP A 27 22.55 7.50 -41.89
CA ASP A 27 23.67 7.77 -40.99
C ASP A 27 23.42 7.06 -39.65
N PRO A 28 24.25 6.07 -39.28
CA PRO A 28 24.06 5.33 -38.04
C PRO A 28 24.21 6.20 -36.76
N ASP A 29 24.85 7.37 -36.88
CA ASP A 29 24.98 8.30 -35.75
C ASP A 29 23.73 9.20 -35.55
N ALA A 30 22.89 9.38 -36.59
CA ALA A 30 21.61 10.08 -36.45
C ALA A 30 20.56 9.30 -35.70
N VAL A 31 20.58 7.95 -35.80
CA VAL A 31 19.67 7.08 -35.06
C VAL A 31 20.05 6.96 -33.57
N ARG A 32 21.32 7.21 -33.26
CA ARG A 32 21.82 7.16 -31.87
C ARG A 32 21.49 8.40 -31.05
N SER A 33 21.27 9.54 -31.68
CA SER A 33 20.92 10.80 -31.00
C SER A 33 19.43 10.92 -30.65
N GLU A 34 18.54 10.11 -31.26
CA GLU A 34 17.11 10.11 -30.92
C GLU A 34 16.75 9.11 -29.81
N VAL A 35 17.66 8.23 -29.39
CA VAL A 35 17.44 7.25 -28.32
C VAL A 35 18.02 7.70 -26.96
N GLU A 36 18.87 8.75 -26.96
CA GLU A 36 19.47 9.29 -25.73
C GLU A 36 18.65 10.38 -25.02
N ASP A 37 17.47 10.75 -25.58
CA ASP A 37 16.63 11.83 -24.99
C ASP A 37 15.35 11.32 -24.31
N VAL A 38 15.35 10.06 -23.90
CA VAL A 38 14.28 9.48 -23.08
C VAL A 38 14.89 9.03 -21.76
N THR A 39 14.58 9.76 -20.70
CA THR A 39 14.82 9.47 -19.29
C THR A 39 16.10 10.05 -18.66
N ASP A 40 16.14 11.36 -18.51
CA ASP A 40 16.82 11.95 -17.36
C ASP A 40 15.88 12.95 -16.65
N ALA A 41 14.70 12.45 -16.28
CA ALA A 41 13.92 13.12 -15.26
C ALA A 41 14.63 12.82 -13.95
N SER A 42 15.41 13.78 -13.45
CA SER A 42 15.92 13.69 -12.08
C SER A 42 14.74 13.37 -11.16
N PRO A 43 14.90 12.43 -10.19
CA PRO A 43 13.82 12.13 -9.26
C PRO A 43 13.33 13.43 -8.60
N PRO A 44 12.03 13.54 -8.28
CA PRO A 44 11.50 14.74 -7.65
C PRO A 44 12.28 15.03 -6.36
N SER A 45 12.65 16.29 -6.17
CA SER A 45 13.40 16.74 -5.00
C SER A 45 12.46 17.27 -3.96
N PHE A 46 12.39 16.60 -2.81
CA PHE A 46 11.61 17.02 -1.65
C PHE A 46 12.52 17.53 -0.54
N MET A 47 12.17 18.67 0.05
CA MET A 47 12.94 19.30 1.13
C MET A 47 12.44 18.89 2.52
N ARG A 48 11.13 18.62 2.65
CA ARG A 48 10.51 18.28 3.93
C ARG A 48 9.47 17.19 3.77
N TYR A 49 9.80 16.01 4.27
CA TYR A 49 8.93 14.86 4.34
C TYR A 49 8.34 14.68 5.73
N VAL A 50 7.03 14.43 5.83
CA VAL A 50 6.33 14.05 7.05
C VAL A 50 5.65 12.70 6.86
N ALA A 51 5.99 11.71 7.67
CA ALA A 51 5.35 10.41 7.70
C ALA A 51 4.32 10.34 8.82
N LEU A 52 3.10 9.94 8.46
CA LEU A 52 1.95 9.74 9.34
C LEU A 52 1.52 8.28 9.27
N GLY A 53 1.05 7.73 10.37
CA GLY A 53 0.51 6.38 10.30
C GLY A 53 0.44 5.63 11.62
N ASP A 54 0.13 4.34 11.50
CA ASP A 54 0.04 3.40 12.60
C ASP A 54 1.28 2.50 12.72
N SER A 55 1.12 1.29 13.28
CA SER A 55 2.22 0.36 13.49
C SER A 55 2.80 -0.24 12.21
N PHE A 56 2.05 -0.27 11.10
CA PHE A 56 2.60 -0.68 9.81
C PHE A 56 3.54 0.38 9.22
N THR A 57 3.36 1.64 9.61
CA THR A 57 4.28 2.73 9.27
C THR A 57 5.45 2.80 10.25
N SER A 58 5.19 2.68 11.57
CA SER A 58 6.25 2.76 12.58
C SER A 58 7.16 1.52 12.65
N ALA A 59 6.71 0.38 12.12
CA ALA A 59 7.43 -0.89 12.01
C ALA A 59 8.12 -1.35 13.32
N PRO A 60 7.38 -1.68 14.39
CA PRO A 60 7.96 -2.07 15.66
C PRO A 60 8.94 -3.23 15.54
N LEU A 61 10.14 -3.06 16.10
CA LEU A 61 11.24 -4.04 16.18
C LEU A 61 12.06 -4.24 14.89
N VAL A 62 12.01 -3.34 13.91
CA VAL A 62 12.69 -3.45 12.61
C VAL A 62 13.87 -2.45 12.48
N PRO A 63 15.12 -2.81 12.75
CA PRO A 63 15.53 -3.67 13.86
C PRO A 63 15.60 -2.91 15.18
N THR A 64 15.98 -1.59 15.16
CA THR A 64 16.14 -0.75 16.35
C THR A 64 14.91 0.13 16.54
N THR A 65 14.28 0.03 17.70
CA THR A 65 13.03 0.72 17.99
C THR A 65 13.19 1.74 19.11
N ASP A 66 12.68 2.96 18.90
CA ASP A 66 12.54 3.94 19.98
C ASP A 66 11.37 3.54 20.90
N LEU A 67 11.70 2.91 22.02
CA LEU A 67 10.73 2.53 23.03
C LEU A 67 10.33 3.74 23.92
N ALA A 68 11.22 4.73 24.11
CA ALA A 68 10.99 5.82 25.04
C ALA A 68 9.88 6.78 24.59
N GLY A 69 9.69 6.91 23.27
CA GLY A 69 8.61 7.70 22.70
C GLY A 69 7.22 7.07 22.80
N GLY A 70 7.12 5.78 23.18
CA GLY A 70 5.86 5.04 23.30
C GLY A 70 5.16 4.70 21.98
N CYS A 71 5.66 5.19 20.85
CA CYS A 71 5.12 4.93 19.52
C CYS A 71 5.75 3.74 18.80
N PHE A 72 6.85 3.22 19.34
CA PHE A 72 7.59 2.08 18.79
C PHE A 72 8.05 2.27 17.34
N ARG A 73 8.45 3.49 16.96
CA ARG A 73 9.07 3.74 15.65
C ARG A 73 10.44 3.09 15.58
N SER A 74 10.71 2.41 14.49
CA SER A 74 12.02 1.82 14.21
C SER A 74 12.81 2.66 13.20
N ASP A 75 14.13 2.43 13.17
CA ASP A 75 15.03 3.07 12.20
C ASP A 75 15.03 2.38 10.83
N GLY A 76 14.49 1.16 10.75
CA GLY A 76 14.29 0.41 9.51
C GLY A 76 12.87 0.47 8.96
N ASN A 77 12.04 1.41 9.40
CA ASN A 77 10.71 1.59 8.84
C ASN A 77 10.76 2.22 7.44
N TYR A 78 9.71 1.98 6.63
CA TYR A 78 9.72 2.48 5.25
C TYR A 78 9.88 4.01 5.15
N PRO A 79 9.34 4.84 6.07
CA PRO A 79 9.56 6.27 5.96
C PRO A 79 11.03 6.68 6.10
N SER A 80 11.78 6.02 6.98
CA SER A 80 13.23 6.26 7.12
C SER A 80 13.98 5.87 5.84
N LEU A 81 13.61 4.74 5.24
CA LEU A 81 14.20 4.26 3.97
C LEU A 81 13.88 5.20 2.81
N VAL A 82 12.63 5.70 2.70
CA VAL A 82 12.23 6.70 1.70
C VAL A 82 13.03 7.99 1.89
N ALA A 83 13.16 8.48 3.12
CA ALA A 83 13.91 9.70 3.41
C ALA A 83 15.39 9.57 3.02
N GLU A 84 16.01 8.40 3.23
CA GLU A 84 17.38 8.09 2.82
C GLU A 84 17.51 8.04 1.29
N ARG A 85 16.61 7.29 0.60
CA ARG A 85 16.66 7.11 -0.86
C ARG A 85 16.46 8.40 -1.65
N LEU A 86 15.63 9.31 -1.12
CA LEU A 86 15.34 10.61 -1.75
C LEU A 86 16.23 11.74 -1.25
N ASP A 87 17.22 11.46 -0.37
CA ASP A 87 18.15 12.46 0.21
C ASP A 87 17.40 13.66 0.82
N ILE A 88 16.38 13.37 1.66
CA ILE A 88 15.49 14.38 2.25
C ILE A 88 16.20 15.22 3.32
N ASP A 89 16.24 16.53 3.17
CA ASP A 89 16.88 17.45 4.11
C ASP A 89 16.21 17.45 5.50
N THR A 90 14.88 17.44 5.53
CA THR A 90 14.10 17.48 6.76
C THR A 90 13.07 16.35 6.78
N PHE A 91 13.35 15.30 7.53
CA PHE A 91 12.44 14.19 7.74
C PHE A 91 11.82 14.22 9.14
N VAL A 92 10.50 14.03 9.21
CA VAL A 92 9.74 13.98 10.47
C VAL A 92 8.79 12.78 10.42
N ASP A 93 9.08 11.77 11.21
CA ASP A 93 8.20 10.62 11.41
C ASP A 93 7.41 10.80 12.72
N VAL A 94 6.09 10.89 12.60
CA VAL A 94 5.15 10.96 13.73
C VAL A 94 4.18 9.79 13.75
N SER A 95 4.45 8.74 12.97
CA SER A 95 3.71 7.48 13.03
C SER A 95 3.74 6.90 14.45
N CYS A 96 2.69 6.19 14.84
CA CYS A 96 2.61 5.69 16.21
C CYS A 96 1.82 4.37 16.26
N SER A 97 2.41 3.35 16.86
CA SER A 97 1.76 2.05 17.02
C SER A 97 0.40 2.18 17.69
N GLY A 98 -0.61 1.51 17.12
CA GLY A 98 -1.99 1.55 17.60
C GLY A 98 -2.79 2.77 17.15
N ALA A 99 -2.19 3.72 16.40
CA ALA A 99 -2.89 4.92 15.95
C ALA A 99 -4.13 4.58 15.11
N GLN A 100 -5.18 5.33 15.34
CA GLN A 100 -6.42 5.38 14.56
C GLN A 100 -6.50 6.71 13.80
N THR A 101 -7.41 6.82 12.85
CA THR A 101 -7.63 8.11 12.15
C THR A 101 -7.97 9.26 13.08
N ALA A 102 -8.55 9.00 14.26
CA ALA A 102 -8.83 10.00 15.28
C ALA A 102 -7.56 10.64 15.86
N ASP A 103 -6.46 9.86 15.96
CA ASP A 103 -5.21 10.31 16.56
C ASP A 103 -4.41 11.25 15.63
N LEU A 104 -4.85 11.40 14.40
CA LEU A 104 -4.32 12.42 13.51
C LEU A 104 -4.67 13.84 14.00
N THR A 105 -5.81 14.01 14.69
CA THR A 105 -6.33 15.32 15.14
C THR A 105 -6.45 15.46 16.65
N ALA A 106 -6.28 14.37 17.39
CA ALA A 106 -6.34 14.34 18.84
C ALA A 106 -5.08 13.68 19.42
N PRO A 107 -4.70 13.99 20.68
CA PRO A 107 -3.60 13.30 21.33
C PRO A 107 -3.88 11.80 21.48
N GLN A 108 -2.88 10.97 21.15
CA GLN A 108 -2.95 9.53 21.30
C GLN A 108 -2.39 9.07 22.64
N GLN A 109 -3.11 8.17 23.31
CA GLN A 109 -2.54 7.39 24.41
C GLN A 109 -1.76 6.23 23.81
N THR A 110 -0.46 6.16 24.14
CA THR A 110 0.40 5.11 23.60
C THR A 110 0.25 3.81 24.41
N VAL A 111 0.78 2.72 23.86
CA VAL A 111 0.82 1.41 24.54
C VAL A 111 1.66 1.40 25.83
N GLN A 112 2.41 2.47 26.12
CA GLN A 112 3.20 2.66 27.33
C GLN A 112 2.58 3.70 28.29
N ASP A 113 1.28 3.97 28.17
CA ASP A 113 0.55 4.94 29.01
C ASP A 113 1.11 6.38 28.95
N SER A 114 1.86 6.72 27.88
CA SER A 114 2.27 8.08 27.59
C SER A 114 1.30 8.73 26.59
N THR A 115 1.31 10.06 26.52
CA THR A 115 0.46 10.81 25.59
C THR A 115 1.34 11.49 24.54
N VAL A 116 1.05 11.29 23.27
CA VAL A 116 1.72 11.98 22.17
C VAL A 116 0.78 12.97 21.49
N PRO A 117 1.30 14.07 20.90
CA PRO A 117 0.46 15.07 20.23
C PRO A 117 -0.20 14.49 18.97
N PRO A 118 -1.23 15.19 18.44
CA PRO A 118 -1.86 14.84 17.18
C PRO A 118 -0.83 14.77 16.04
N GLN A 119 -0.88 13.73 15.22
CA GLN A 119 0.11 13.55 14.15
C GLN A 119 0.09 14.71 13.14
N LEU A 120 -1.08 15.29 12.86
CA LEU A 120 -1.22 16.43 11.93
C LEU A 120 -0.55 17.72 12.42
N ASP A 121 -0.12 17.80 13.67
CA ASP A 121 0.64 18.96 14.16
C ASP A 121 2.03 19.07 13.53
N ALA A 122 2.55 17.97 12.97
CA ALA A 122 3.81 17.95 12.21
C ALA A 122 3.66 18.48 10.76
N VAL A 123 2.43 18.50 10.23
CA VAL A 123 2.13 18.89 8.84
C VAL A 123 1.86 20.40 8.75
N GLY A 124 2.50 21.07 7.82
CA GLY A 124 2.31 22.51 7.63
C GLY A 124 2.72 22.98 6.23
N PRO A 125 2.61 24.29 5.95
CA PRO A 125 2.77 24.84 4.60
C PRO A 125 4.15 24.64 3.95
N ARG A 126 5.15 24.20 4.72
CA ARG A 126 6.50 23.89 4.23
C ARG A 126 6.71 22.39 4.01
N THR A 127 5.72 21.56 4.31
CA THR A 127 5.75 20.13 4.00
C THR A 127 5.48 19.98 2.51
N ASP A 128 6.34 19.25 1.82
CA ASP A 128 6.23 19.01 0.37
C ASP A 128 6.06 17.53 0.01
N LEU A 129 6.28 16.62 0.98
CA LEU A 129 5.94 15.21 0.86
C LEU A 129 5.25 14.71 2.13
N VAL A 130 4.14 13.97 1.97
CA VAL A 130 3.47 13.28 3.07
C VAL A 130 3.13 11.85 2.66
N THR A 131 3.52 10.87 3.47
CA THR A 131 2.96 9.52 3.40
C THR A 131 2.00 9.28 4.56
N LEU A 132 0.89 8.58 4.31
CA LEU A 132 -0.13 8.26 5.31
C LEU A 132 -0.52 6.78 5.22
N GLY A 133 -0.14 5.97 6.21
CA GLY A 133 -0.53 4.56 6.35
C GLY A 133 -1.39 4.39 7.59
N ILE A 134 -2.73 4.44 7.47
CA ILE A 134 -3.66 4.50 8.62
C ILE A 134 -5.01 3.83 8.31
N GLY A 135 -5.70 3.37 9.34
CA GLY A 135 -7.08 2.88 9.27
C GLY A 135 -7.26 1.44 9.74
N GLY A 136 -6.19 0.65 9.80
CA GLY A 136 -6.23 -0.74 10.24
C GLY A 136 -6.71 -0.91 11.69
N ASN A 137 -6.46 0.07 12.55
CA ASN A 137 -6.91 0.07 13.95
C ASN A 137 -8.28 0.72 14.15
N ASP A 138 -8.82 1.40 13.13
CA ASP A 138 -10.14 2.03 13.25
C ASP A 138 -11.21 0.98 13.53
N PHE A 139 -12.07 1.27 14.50
CA PHE A 139 -13.14 0.37 14.94
C PHE A 139 -12.63 -1.00 15.40
N ASP A 140 -11.39 -1.08 15.86
CA ASP A 140 -10.72 -2.31 16.29
C ASP A 140 -10.68 -3.41 15.21
N LEU A 141 -10.65 -3.03 13.91
CA LEU A 141 -10.80 -3.95 12.78
C LEU A 141 -9.80 -5.11 12.85
N PHE A 142 -8.50 -4.81 12.85
CA PHE A 142 -7.44 -5.83 12.88
C PHE A 142 -7.42 -6.61 14.19
N HIS A 143 -7.59 -5.91 15.32
CA HIS A 143 -7.63 -6.55 16.62
C HIS A 143 -8.78 -7.56 16.71
N THR A 144 -9.98 -7.16 16.29
CA THR A 144 -11.16 -8.05 16.30
C THR A 144 -10.97 -9.25 15.39
N LEU A 145 -10.43 -9.06 14.16
CA LEU A 145 -10.16 -10.16 13.25
C LEU A 145 -9.19 -11.17 13.87
N VAL A 146 -8.00 -10.71 14.27
CA VAL A 146 -6.92 -11.59 14.72
C VAL A 146 -7.25 -12.26 16.05
N SER A 147 -7.80 -11.51 17.03
CA SER A 147 -8.14 -12.05 18.34
C SER A 147 -9.26 -13.08 18.26
N THR A 148 -10.39 -12.75 17.60
CA THR A 148 -11.53 -13.67 17.48
C THR A 148 -11.15 -14.93 16.73
N CYS A 149 -10.51 -14.81 15.56
CA CYS A 149 -10.12 -15.97 14.77
C CYS A 149 -9.13 -16.89 15.49
N SER A 150 -8.21 -16.31 16.27
CA SER A 150 -7.27 -17.11 17.07
C SER A 150 -7.94 -17.80 18.26
N GLU A 151 -8.92 -17.16 18.90
CA GLU A 151 -9.65 -17.66 20.06
C GLU A 151 -10.51 -18.88 19.69
N VAL A 152 -11.34 -18.74 18.65
CA VAL A 152 -12.37 -19.77 18.32
C VAL A 152 -11.89 -20.84 17.34
N ARG A 153 -10.67 -20.78 16.81
CA ARG A 153 -10.14 -21.71 15.79
C ARG A 153 -10.26 -23.19 16.17
N GLY A 154 -10.29 -23.49 17.48
CA GLY A 154 -10.37 -24.83 18.01
C GLY A 154 -11.79 -25.39 18.05
N GLU A 155 -12.83 -24.57 17.93
CA GLU A 155 -14.23 -24.97 17.98
C GLU A 155 -14.64 -25.74 16.73
N ASP A 156 -14.24 -25.31 15.57
CA ASP A 156 -14.34 -25.99 14.28
C ASP A 156 -13.08 -25.74 13.42
N PRO A 157 -12.00 -26.53 13.59
CA PRO A 157 -10.74 -26.29 12.88
C PRO A 157 -10.83 -26.45 11.36
N ALA A 158 -11.89 -27.05 10.82
CA ALA A 158 -12.11 -27.25 9.39
C ALA A 158 -13.06 -26.24 8.77
N GLY A 159 -13.94 -25.66 9.58
CA GLY A 159 -14.95 -24.68 9.19
C GLY A 159 -14.46 -23.25 9.31
N SER A 160 -15.40 -22.33 9.57
CA SER A 160 -15.21 -20.89 9.65
C SER A 160 -15.72 -20.30 10.97
N PRO A 161 -15.32 -20.83 12.14
CA PRO A 161 -15.90 -20.44 13.43
C PRO A 161 -15.69 -18.95 13.75
N CYS A 162 -14.67 -18.30 13.20
CA CYS A 162 -14.44 -16.87 13.36
C CYS A 162 -15.52 -16.06 12.62
N ALA A 163 -15.73 -16.34 11.35
CA ALA A 163 -16.76 -15.68 10.56
C ALA A 163 -18.15 -15.87 11.18
N ASP A 164 -18.49 -17.11 11.57
CA ASP A 164 -19.76 -17.45 12.21
C ASP A 164 -19.94 -16.70 13.54
N THR A 165 -18.90 -16.67 14.39
CA THR A 165 -18.93 -15.96 15.68
C THR A 165 -19.13 -14.46 15.51
N LEU A 166 -18.49 -13.84 14.52
CA LEU A 166 -18.64 -12.41 14.26
C LEU A 166 -20.03 -12.11 13.69
N GLU A 167 -20.57 -12.96 12.82
CA GLU A 167 -21.95 -12.84 12.31
C GLU A 167 -22.96 -12.94 13.45
N ASP A 168 -22.84 -13.93 14.34
CA ASP A 168 -23.72 -14.09 15.51
C ASP A 168 -23.68 -12.90 16.47
N ARG A 169 -22.51 -12.21 16.55
CA ARG A 169 -22.35 -10.97 17.34
C ARG A 169 -22.83 -9.72 16.59
N GLY A 170 -23.28 -9.84 15.35
CA GLY A 170 -23.69 -8.72 14.50
C GLY A 170 -22.51 -7.83 14.09
N VAL A 171 -21.30 -8.36 14.02
CA VAL A 171 -20.06 -7.66 13.62
C VAL A 171 -19.71 -7.98 12.18
N ASP A 172 -19.82 -7.00 11.29
CA ASP A 172 -19.42 -7.09 9.89
C ASP A 172 -18.14 -6.27 9.67
N LEU A 173 -17.00 -6.97 9.67
CA LEU A 173 -15.69 -6.32 9.46
C LEU A 173 -15.54 -5.80 8.04
N VAL A 174 -16.12 -6.46 7.04
CA VAL A 174 -16.05 -6.00 5.65
C VAL A 174 -16.85 -4.70 5.48
N ALA A 175 -18.09 -4.66 5.97
CA ALA A 175 -18.89 -3.43 5.92
C ALA A 175 -18.28 -2.28 6.75
N THR A 176 -17.54 -2.60 7.81
CA THR A 176 -16.82 -1.58 8.62
C THR A 176 -15.80 -0.81 7.79
N THR A 177 -15.20 -1.40 6.76
CA THR A 177 -14.21 -0.73 5.91
C THR A 177 -14.77 0.48 5.15
N ASP A 178 -16.07 0.56 4.88
CA ASP A 178 -16.68 1.74 4.27
C ASP A 178 -16.64 2.96 5.21
N ARG A 179 -16.77 2.72 6.50
CA ARG A 179 -16.62 3.77 7.54
C ARG A 179 -15.17 4.22 7.63
N ILE A 180 -14.21 3.27 7.52
CA ILE A 180 -12.77 3.55 7.48
C ILE A 180 -12.45 4.41 6.26
N SER A 181 -12.93 4.05 5.06
CA SER A 181 -12.76 4.86 3.84
C SER A 181 -13.20 6.32 4.02
N ASN A 182 -14.32 6.55 4.73
CA ASN A 182 -14.81 7.89 4.99
C ASN A 182 -13.89 8.67 5.93
N ARG A 183 -13.39 8.03 7.00
CA ARG A 183 -12.45 8.63 7.95
C ARG A 183 -11.12 8.96 7.31
N VAL A 184 -10.54 8.00 6.57
CA VAL A 184 -9.27 8.19 5.86
C VAL A 184 -9.37 9.31 4.82
N ALA A 185 -10.45 9.36 4.02
CA ALA A 185 -10.66 10.47 3.09
C ALA A 185 -10.79 11.82 3.80
N ALA A 186 -11.38 11.89 4.99
CA ALA A 186 -11.42 13.10 5.79
C ALA A 186 -10.03 13.49 6.32
N ALA A 187 -9.23 12.51 6.73
CA ALA A 187 -7.85 12.71 7.17
C ALA A 187 -6.96 13.26 6.03
N VAL A 188 -7.04 12.67 4.84
CA VAL A 188 -6.29 13.15 3.66
C VAL A 188 -6.62 14.60 3.33
N ARG A 189 -7.91 15.00 3.36
CA ARG A 189 -8.28 16.41 3.14
C ARG A 189 -7.67 17.35 4.17
N GLN A 190 -7.56 16.94 5.44
CA GLN A 190 -6.91 17.76 6.46
C GLN A 190 -5.41 17.88 6.23
N VAL A 191 -4.74 16.84 5.70
CA VAL A 191 -3.35 16.94 5.24
C VAL A 191 -3.24 17.97 4.12
N GLN A 192 -4.08 17.86 3.09
CA GLN A 192 -4.10 18.78 1.93
C GLN A 192 -4.42 20.24 2.35
N GLU A 193 -5.29 20.44 3.34
CA GLU A 193 -5.59 21.78 3.88
C GLU A 193 -4.38 22.40 4.60
N ARG A 194 -3.56 21.59 5.30
CA ARG A 194 -2.39 22.05 6.05
C ARG A 194 -1.14 22.21 5.17
N ALA A 195 -1.01 21.38 4.15
CA ALA A 195 0.11 21.35 3.21
C ALA A 195 -0.40 21.31 1.75
N PRO A 196 -0.96 22.42 1.23
CA PRO A 196 -1.67 22.44 -0.05
C PRO A 196 -0.76 22.21 -1.27
N SER A 197 0.55 22.28 -1.09
CA SER A 197 1.55 22.04 -2.15
C SER A 197 2.27 20.71 -1.99
N ALA A 198 1.91 19.93 -0.96
CA ALA A 198 2.57 18.65 -0.71
C ALA A 198 2.07 17.58 -1.67
N GLU A 199 2.99 16.75 -2.15
CA GLU A 199 2.66 15.43 -2.67
C GLU A 199 2.19 14.55 -1.52
N VAL A 200 1.04 13.90 -1.67
CA VAL A 200 0.43 13.08 -0.61
C VAL A 200 0.18 11.67 -1.14
N LEU A 201 0.83 10.69 -0.54
CA LEU A 201 0.63 9.29 -0.86
C LEU A 201 -0.12 8.59 0.29
N LEU A 202 -1.20 7.88 -0.07
CA LEU A 202 -1.89 6.98 0.86
C LEU A 202 -1.34 5.57 0.67
N VAL A 203 -0.68 5.03 1.71
CA VAL A 203 -0.01 3.74 1.66
C VAL A 203 -0.92 2.64 2.19
N GLY A 204 -1.11 1.59 1.39
CA GLY A 204 -1.89 0.40 1.74
C GLY A 204 -1.17 -0.55 2.70
N TYR A 205 -1.91 -1.56 3.15
CA TYR A 205 -1.37 -2.62 4.02
C TYR A 205 -0.91 -3.82 3.21
N LEU A 206 0.21 -4.40 3.63
CA LEU A 206 0.71 -5.68 3.11
C LEU A 206 -0.29 -6.80 3.36
N ARG A 207 -0.25 -7.80 2.51
CA ARG A 207 -1.05 -9.02 2.59
C ARG A 207 -0.63 -9.86 3.80
N ILE A 208 -1.56 -10.17 4.71
CA ILE A 208 -1.30 -11.01 5.88
C ILE A 208 -1.70 -12.46 5.60
N ALA A 209 -2.95 -12.69 5.19
CA ALA A 209 -3.45 -14.02 4.91
C ALA A 209 -3.14 -14.44 3.48
N PRO A 210 -2.72 -15.71 3.25
CA PRO A 210 -2.46 -16.22 1.91
C PRO A 210 -3.74 -16.26 1.06
N SER A 211 -3.57 -16.16 -0.25
CA SER A 211 -4.64 -16.39 -1.21
C SER A 211 -5.05 -17.86 -1.26
N ASP A 212 -4.07 -18.75 -1.10
CA ASP A 212 -4.22 -20.20 -1.07
C ASP A 212 -3.41 -20.81 0.07
N GLY A 213 -3.87 -21.95 0.57
CA GLY A 213 -3.14 -22.69 1.59
C GLY A 213 -3.38 -22.19 3.01
N ARG A 214 -2.49 -22.61 3.91
CA ARG A 214 -2.52 -22.31 5.34
C ARG A 214 -1.18 -22.68 5.97
N CYS A 215 -0.84 -22.03 7.06
CA CYS A 215 0.37 -22.30 7.80
C CYS A 215 0.19 -22.11 9.31
N PRO A 216 1.11 -22.64 10.13
CA PRO A 216 1.05 -22.46 11.58
C PRO A 216 1.25 -21.02 12.05
N GLN A 217 1.82 -20.16 11.20
CA GLN A 217 2.11 -18.75 11.46
C GLN A 217 0.83 -17.91 11.59
N LEU A 218 -0.28 -18.34 10.93
CA LEU A 218 -1.58 -17.70 11.05
C LEU A 218 -2.54 -18.61 11.82
N SER A 219 -2.93 -18.21 13.02
CA SER A 219 -3.75 -19.01 13.95
C SER A 219 -5.23 -18.97 13.65
N PHE A 220 -5.64 -19.29 12.42
CA PHE A 220 -7.03 -19.33 11.98
C PHE A 220 -7.50 -20.77 11.73
N ALA A 221 -8.81 -21.01 11.79
CA ALA A 221 -9.41 -22.23 11.27
C ALA A 221 -9.36 -22.23 9.74
N ARG A 222 -9.47 -23.41 9.12
CA ARG A 222 -9.26 -23.55 7.67
C ARG A 222 -10.13 -22.63 6.82
N GLY A 223 -11.42 -22.53 7.12
CA GLY A 223 -12.36 -21.70 6.37
C GLY A 223 -12.18 -20.20 6.64
N ASP A 224 -11.59 -19.84 7.78
CA ASP A 224 -11.38 -18.44 8.16
C ASP A 224 -10.21 -17.76 7.43
N TYR A 225 -9.34 -18.52 6.76
CA TYR A 225 -8.28 -17.91 5.91
C TYR A 225 -8.88 -17.02 4.80
N ALA A 226 -9.89 -17.55 4.10
CA ALA A 226 -10.59 -16.77 3.06
C ALA A 226 -11.37 -15.59 3.66
N PHE A 227 -11.84 -15.70 4.89
CA PHE A 227 -12.47 -14.56 5.58
C PHE A 227 -11.45 -13.47 5.91
N GLY A 228 -10.31 -13.84 6.52
CA GLY A 228 -9.22 -12.91 6.83
C GLY A 228 -8.70 -12.20 5.57
N GLN A 229 -8.54 -12.93 4.47
CA GLN A 229 -8.16 -12.36 3.18
C GLN A 229 -9.19 -11.33 2.70
N ARG A 230 -10.49 -11.66 2.72
CA ARG A 230 -11.55 -10.72 2.32
C ARG A 230 -11.55 -9.44 3.15
N VAL A 231 -11.34 -9.53 4.47
CA VAL A 231 -11.27 -8.34 5.34
C VAL A 231 -10.07 -7.48 5.00
N SER A 232 -8.88 -8.08 4.81
CA SER A 232 -7.64 -7.36 4.45
C SER A 232 -7.77 -6.69 3.07
N GLN A 233 -8.32 -7.39 2.08
CA GLN A 233 -8.58 -6.81 0.76
C GLN A 233 -9.60 -5.68 0.83
N ALA A 234 -10.71 -5.86 1.55
CA ALA A 234 -11.74 -4.83 1.69
C ALA A 234 -11.20 -3.56 2.35
N LEU A 235 -10.25 -3.69 3.31
CA LEU A 235 -9.56 -2.54 3.89
C LEU A 235 -8.73 -1.80 2.83
N ASN A 236 -7.90 -2.49 2.06
CA ASN A 236 -7.08 -1.86 1.01
C ASN A 236 -7.95 -1.23 -0.08
N ASP A 237 -9.02 -1.91 -0.51
CA ASP A 237 -10.01 -1.33 -1.43
C ASP A 237 -10.66 -0.04 -0.86
N ALA A 238 -10.89 -0.01 0.46
CA ALA A 238 -11.43 1.17 1.15
C ALA A 238 -10.44 2.34 1.14
N LEU A 239 -9.14 2.07 1.34
CA LEU A 239 -8.08 3.07 1.23
C LEU A 239 -7.95 3.57 -0.22
N ALA A 240 -7.93 2.68 -1.21
CA ALA A 240 -7.92 3.05 -2.62
C ALA A 240 -9.15 3.92 -3.00
N ARG A 241 -10.34 3.62 -2.44
CA ARG A 241 -11.52 4.49 -2.61
C ARG A 241 -11.32 5.86 -1.96
N ALA A 242 -10.67 5.93 -0.80
CA ALA A 242 -10.38 7.20 -0.13
C ALA A 242 -9.41 8.04 -0.97
N ALA A 243 -8.33 7.45 -1.50
CA ALA A 243 -7.36 8.09 -2.39
C ALA A 243 -8.03 8.67 -3.64
N ARG A 244 -8.79 7.87 -4.37
CA ARG A 244 -9.55 8.35 -5.55
C ARG A 244 -10.49 9.51 -5.24
N ARG A 245 -11.15 9.52 -4.07
CA ARG A 245 -12.09 10.59 -3.66
C ARG A 245 -11.40 11.88 -3.24
N THR A 246 -10.14 11.83 -2.94
CA THR A 246 -9.31 12.97 -2.50
C THR A 246 -8.30 13.40 -3.55
N GLY A 247 -8.13 12.61 -4.62
CA GLY A 247 -7.21 12.90 -5.72
C GLY A 247 -5.74 12.76 -5.32
N VAL A 248 -5.44 11.86 -4.35
CA VAL A 248 -4.06 11.51 -3.97
C VAL A 248 -3.67 10.14 -4.53
N GLU A 249 -2.39 9.90 -4.65
CA GLU A 249 -1.84 8.62 -5.10
C GLU A 249 -2.06 7.54 -4.04
N PHE A 250 -2.32 6.30 -4.50
CA PHE A 250 -2.48 5.12 -3.65
C PHE A 250 -1.40 4.09 -3.94
N VAL A 251 -0.52 3.88 -2.99
CA VAL A 251 0.49 2.82 -3.05
C VAL A 251 -0.16 1.49 -2.66
N ASP A 252 -0.43 0.62 -3.65
CA ASP A 252 -1.17 -0.63 -3.45
C ASP A 252 -0.29 -1.76 -2.93
N MET A 253 0.05 -1.70 -1.66
CA MET A 253 0.86 -2.72 -1.01
C MET A 253 0.18 -4.09 -0.91
N TYR A 254 -1.16 -4.15 -1.02
CA TYR A 254 -1.85 -5.43 -1.06
C TYR A 254 -1.59 -6.19 -2.36
N ALA A 255 -1.55 -5.49 -3.48
CA ALA A 255 -1.16 -6.08 -4.77
C ALA A 255 0.34 -6.41 -4.80
N ALA A 256 1.20 -5.46 -4.42
CA ALA A 256 2.65 -5.62 -4.45
C ALA A 256 3.16 -6.80 -3.59
N SER A 257 2.48 -7.08 -2.46
CA SER A 257 2.85 -8.19 -1.56
C SER A 257 2.23 -9.56 -1.92
N GLU A 258 1.77 -9.74 -3.16
CA GLU A 258 1.30 -11.07 -3.59
C GLU A 258 2.43 -12.09 -3.57
N GLY A 259 2.19 -13.22 -2.87
CA GLY A 259 3.21 -14.26 -2.66
C GLY A 259 4.15 -14.02 -1.47
N HIS A 260 3.99 -12.91 -0.72
CA HIS A 260 4.80 -12.53 0.43
C HIS A 260 4.00 -12.46 1.75
N ASP A 261 2.89 -13.17 1.84
CA ASP A 261 2.09 -13.26 3.06
C ASP A 261 2.80 -14.07 4.16
N VAL A 262 2.17 -14.15 5.35
CA VAL A 262 2.76 -14.82 6.54
C VAL A 262 3.07 -16.30 6.34
N CYS A 263 2.56 -16.94 5.31
CA CYS A 263 2.77 -18.36 4.99
C CYS A 263 3.83 -18.57 3.91
N SER A 264 4.32 -17.52 3.30
CA SER A 264 5.35 -17.58 2.27
C SER A 264 6.72 -17.94 2.84
N ASP A 265 7.56 -18.60 2.03
CA ASP A 265 8.98 -18.81 2.36
C ASP A 265 9.77 -17.48 2.34
N GLU A 266 9.28 -16.47 1.62
CA GLU A 266 9.82 -15.12 1.53
C GLU A 266 8.79 -14.11 2.07
N ALA A 267 8.35 -14.34 3.32
CA ALA A 267 7.31 -13.53 3.94
C ALA A 267 7.78 -12.09 4.22
N TRP A 268 6.99 -11.10 3.86
CA TRP A 268 7.19 -9.69 4.20
C TRP A 268 6.50 -9.29 5.51
N VAL A 269 5.63 -10.15 6.03
CA VAL A 269 4.89 -9.93 7.26
C VAL A 269 5.11 -11.09 8.21
N ASN A 270 5.41 -10.77 9.47
CA ASN A 270 5.59 -11.74 10.54
C ASN A 270 4.27 -12.46 10.87
N GLY A 271 4.39 -13.68 11.34
CA GLY A 271 3.24 -14.44 11.85
C GLY A 271 2.85 -14.05 13.29
N ARG A 272 2.16 -14.97 13.96
CA ARG A 272 1.58 -14.77 15.30
C ARG A 272 2.57 -14.58 16.45
N THR A 273 3.86 -14.75 16.23
CA THR A 273 4.87 -14.72 17.29
C THR A 273 5.81 -13.56 17.05
N THR A 274 5.91 -12.65 18.03
CA THR A 274 6.89 -11.57 17.99
C THR A 274 8.32 -12.11 17.96
N VAL A 275 9.15 -11.61 17.06
CA VAL A 275 10.57 -11.91 16.94
C VAL A 275 11.35 -10.65 17.27
N GLN A 276 12.06 -10.68 18.41
CA GLN A 276 12.82 -9.51 18.88
C GLN A 276 13.94 -9.14 17.90
N GLY A 277 13.98 -7.87 17.51
CA GLY A 277 14.95 -7.35 16.54
C GLY A 277 14.62 -7.66 15.07
N GLU A 278 13.43 -8.22 14.79
CA GLU A 278 12.95 -8.49 13.43
C GLU A 278 11.57 -7.89 13.18
N ALA A 279 10.52 -8.30 13.93
CA ALA A 279 9.19 -7.75 13.79
C ALA A 279 8.25 -8.12 14.96
N LEU A 280 7.30 -7.25 15.26
CA LEU A 280 6.15 -7.56 16.12
C LEU A 280 5.25 -8.61 15.43
N ALA A 281 4.46 -9.37 16.20
CA ALA A 281 3.49 -10.31 15.63
C ALA A 281 2.53 -9.62 14.66
N PHE A 282 2.33 -10.20 13.49
CA PHE A 282 1.49 -9.67 12.39
C PHE A 282 1.92 -8.31 11.82
N HIS A 283 3.19 -7.93 12.00
CA HIS A 283 3.75 -6.68 11.47
C HIS A 283 4.83 -6.96 10.43
N PRO A 284 5.17 -5.97 9.60
CA PRO A 284 6.17 -6.14 8.56
C PRO A 284 7.55 -6.51 9.11
N PHE A 285 8.27 -7.34 8.35
CA PHE A 285 9.72 -7.52 8.45
C PHE A 285 10.48 -6.40 7.73
N ALA A 286 11.80 -6.40 7.84
CA ALA A 286 12.65 -5.45 7.13
C ALA A 286 12.45 -5.53 5.60
N GLU A 287 12.33 -6.74 5.05
CA GLU A 287 12.07 -6.96 3.62
C GLU A 287 10.73 -6.34 3.18
N GLY A 288 9.71 -6.40 4.04
CA GLY A 288 8.43 -5.75 3.78
C GLY A 288 8.55 -4.23 3.83
N MET A 289 9.35 -3.67 4.74
CA MET A 289 9.60 -2.22 4.82
C MET A 289 10.39 -1.72 3.61
N GLU A 290 11.40 -2.48 3.15
CA GLU A 290 12.15 -2.19 1.93
C GLU A 290 11.21 -2.16 0.71
N ALA A 291 10.35 -3.16 0.57
CA ALA A 291 9.38 -3.21 -0.52
C ALA A 291 8.39 -2.03 -0.49
N VAL A 292 7.89 -1.65 0.69
CA VAL A 292 7.02 -0.45 0.81
C VAL A 292 7.77 0.81 0.39
N ALA A 293 9.05 0.94 0.76
CA ALA A 293 9.85 2.09 0.38
C ALA A 293 10.14 2.13 -1.13
N ASP A 294 10.35 0.97 -1.78
CA ASP A 294 10.52 0.88 -3.23
C ASP A 294 9.26 1.36 -3.96
N GLU A 295 8.08 0.86 -3.59
CA GLU A 295 6.80 1.24 -4.20
C GLU A 295 6.47 2.72 -3.97
N VAL A 296 6.79 3.29 -2.80
CA VAL A 296 6.61 4.72 -2.52
C VAL A 296 7.52 5.57 -3.43
N VAL A 297 8.79 5.19 -3.59
CA VAL A 297 9.73 5.92 -4.46
C VAL A 297 9.34 5.78 -5.94
N GLU A 298 8.85 4.60 -6.37
CA GLU A 298 8.35 4.39 -7.73
C GLU A 298 7.14 5.29 -8.00
N ALA A 299 6.14 5.32 -7.11
CA ALA A 299 4.95 6.15 -7.24
C ALA A 299 5.27 7.67 -7.31
N LEU A 300 6.38 8.11 -6.70
CA LEU A 300 6.83 9.51 -6.78
C LEU A 300 7.58 9.83 -8.09
N SER A 301 7.91 8.81 -8.89
CA SER A 301 8.69 8.97 -10.12
C SER A 301 7.81 8.94 -11.39
N GLU A 302 6.52 8.61 -11.26
CA GLU A 302 5.53 8.57 -12.33
C GLU A 302 4.91 9.96 -12.58
#